data_20c146819a69262155e5d094bef2161f
#
_entry.id   20c146819a69262155e5d094bef2161f
#
_cell.length_a   1.000
_cell.length_b   1.000
_cell.length_c   1.000
_cell.angle_alpha   90.00
_cell.angle_beta   90.00
_cell.angle_gamma   90.00
#
_symmetry.space_group_name_H-M   'P 1'
#
loop_
_entity.id
_entity.type
_entity.pdbx_description
1 polymer ?
#
loop_
_entity_poly.entity_id
_entity_poly.type
_entity_poly.pdbx_seq_one_letter_code
_entity_poly.pdbx_strand_id
1 'polypeptide(L)'
;MKKAVGSRQQAASSRKKLTFICCLMPGSIMDHPIQTDFLRWIVLLPLLGAAVNGLLGAILQKRVGKWMISLFACAPVLISFLLSLQAFLHLLALKAEERFLIDRVYSWLSLGTLQVDVTFWVDPLSAVMILVVTGVGGLIHIYSTGYMHEDKSYWRYFTFLNLFTFAMLLLVTADNLLVMFIG
;
A
#
# COMPACT_ATOMS: atom_id res chain seq x y z
N MET A 1 2.99 8.92 51.53
CA MET A 1 2.20 9.08 50.31
C MET A 1 2.87 9.90 49.18
N LYS A 2 3.74 10.86 49.44
CA LYS A 2 4.40 11.69 48.39
C LYS A 2 5.46 10.98 47.53
N LYS A 3 6.10 9.88 47.97
CA LYS A 3 7.10 9.12 47.20
C LYS A 3 6.49 8.26 46.03
N ALA A 4 5.25 7.78 46.19
CA ALA A 4 4.60 6.93 45.21
C ALA A 4 4.05 7.72 44.00
N VAL A 5 3.76 9.01 44.14
CA VAL A 5 3.28 9.89 43.06
C VAL A 5 4.44 10.32 42.17
N GLY A 6 5.62 10.57 42.74
CA GLY A 6 6.81 10.94 41.95
C GLY A 6 7.32 9.82 41.05
N SER A 7 7.26 8.56 41.51
CA SER A 7 7.69 7.41 40.72
C SER A 7 6.77 7.14 39.52
N ARG A 8 5.46 7.37 39.64
CA ARG A 8 4.50 7.24 38.55
C ARG A 8 4.64 8.34 37.48
N GLN A 9 4.94 9.58 37.90
CA GLN A 9 5.20 10.68 36.96
C GLN A 9 6.51 10.52 36.20
N GLN A 10 7.58 10.01 36.86
CA GLN A 10 8.84 9.69 36.20
C GLN A 10 8.67 8.54 35.18
N ALA A 11 7.91 7.49 35.52
CA ALA A 11 7.64 6.39 34.62
C ALA A 11 6.80 6.84 33.39
N ALA A 12 5.82 7.74 33.56
CA ALA A 12 5.03 8.28 32.45
C ALA A 12 5.85 9.23 31.56
N SER A 13 6.76 10.04 32.16
CA SER A 13 7.69 10.89 31.40
C SER A 13 8.72 10.05 30.61
N SER A 14 9.22 8.96 31.21
CA SER A 14 10.15 8.03 30.56
C SER A 14 9.49 7.31 29.38
N ARG A 15 8.22 6.89 29.51
CA ARG A 15 7.46 6.28 28.41
C ARG A 15 7.24 7.25 27.24
N LYS A 16 6.89 8.51 27.51
CA LYS A 16 6.74 9.54 26.47
C LYS A 16 8.06 9.84 25.75
N LYS A 17 9.19 9.88 26.48
CA LYS A 17 10.52 10.02 25.86
C LYS A 17 10.91 8.79 25.04
N LEU A 18 10.58 7.58 25.49
CA LEU A 18 10.83 6.33 24.75
C LEU A 18 10.02 6.29 23.44
N THR A 19 8.75 6.71 23.47
CA THR A 19 7.89 6.76 22.27
C THR A 19 8.40 7.80 21.26
N PHE A 20 8.91 8.95 21.74
CA PHE A 20 9.48 9.98 20.86
C PHE A 20 10.84 9.58 20.28
N ILE A 21 11.66 8.86 21.05
CA ILE A 21 12.97 8.32 20.62
C ILE A 21 12.77 7.16 19.64
N CYS A 22 11.73 6.34 19.81
CA CYS A 22 11.39 5.25 18.88
C CYS A 22 10.96 5.76 17.49
N CYS A 23 10.40 6.99 17.42
CA CYS A 23 10.10 7.64 16.14
C CYS A 23 11.34 8.29 15.48
N LEU A 24 12.44 8.47 16.22
CA LEU A 24 13.66 9.14 15.72
C LEU A 24 14.85 8.20 15.45
N MET A 25 14.78 6.94 15.86
CA MET A 25 15.86 5.98 15.60
C MET A 25 15.52 5.08 14.39
N PRO A 26 16.20 5.26 13.26
CA PRO A 26 16.20 4.25 12.23
C PRO A 26 17.10 3.08 12.68
N GLY A 27 16.54 1.95 12.93
CA GLY A 27 17.26 0.72 12.66
C GLY A 27 17.89 -0.07 13.79
N SER A 28 17.26 -0.25 14.96
CA SER A 28 17.77 -1.30 15.84
C SER A 28 16.77 -1.74 16.91
N ILE A 29 15.71 -2.38 16.56
CA ILE A 29 14.98 -3.39 17.38
C ILE A 29 13.93 -4.02 16.46
N MET A 30 14.35 -4.89 15.56
CA MET A 30 13.49 -5.91 14.96
C MET A 30 14.37 -7.03 14.42
N ASP A 31 14.71 -7.95 15.30
CA ASP A 31 15.26 -9.22 14.90
C ASP A 31 14.19 -10.01 14.13
N HIS A 32 14.45 -10.17 12.83
CA HIS A 32 13.70 -10.93 11.83
C HIS A 32 12.37 -10.33 11.30
N PRO A 33 12.41 -9.24 10.53
CA PRO A 33 11.29 -8.91 9.64
C PRO A 33 11.18 -10.02 8.59
N ILE A 34 10.00 -10.59 8.42
CA ILE A 34 9.74 -11.49 7.31
C ILE A 34 9.77 -10.64 6.04
N GLN A 35 10.89 -10.69 5.32
CA GLN A 35 11.02 -10.04 4.02
C GLN A 35 10.17 -10.80 3.00
N THR A 36 9.25 -10.10 2.37
CA THR A 36 8.37 -10.66 1.35
C THR A 36 8.45 -9.81 0.09
N ASP A 37 8.90 -10.41 -1.00
CA ASP A 37 9.06 -9.72 -2.28
C ASP A 37 7.73 -9.47 -3.03
N PHE A 38 6.60 -9.94 -2.52
CA PHE A 38 5.33 -9.84 -3.21
C PHE A 38 4.52 -8.57 -2.87
N LEU A 39 4.83 -7.89 -1.75
CA LEU A 39 4.10 -6.68 -1.33
C LEU A 39 4.20 -5.56 -2.36
N ARG A 40 5.37 -5.39 -2.98
CA ARG A 40 5.59 -4.41 -4.06
C ARG A 40 4.61 -4.61 -5.23
N TRP A 41 4.24 -5.86 -5.54
CA TRP A 41 3.33 -6.16 -6.65
C TRP A 41 1.90 -5.74 -6.34
N ILE A 42 1.46 -5.79 -5.08
CA ILE A 42 0.13 -5.31 -4.68
C ILE A 42 -0.04 -3.84 -5.08
N VAL A 43 0.99 -3.02 -4.90
CA VAL A 43 0.98 -1.59 -5.21
C VAL A 43 1.23 -1.33 -6.69
N LEU A 44 2.20 -2.03 -7.31
CA LEU A 44 2.61 -1.77 -8.69
C LEU A 44 1.62 -2.26 -9.75
N LEU A 45 0.84 -3.31 -9.48
CA LEU A 45 -0.11 -3.85 -10.46
C LEU A 45 -1.18 -2.83 -10.90
N PRO A 46 -1.87 -2.10 -10.02
CA PRO A 46 -2.80 -1.05 -10.43
C PRO A 46 -2.11 0.07 -11.22
N LEU A 47 -0.86 0.41 -10.87
CA LEU A 47 -0.07 1.39 -11.63
C LEU A 47 0.19 0.91 -13.06
N LEU A 48 0.54 -0.37 -13.24
CA LEU A 48 0.71 -0.96 -14.58
C LEU A 48 -0.60 -0.91 -15.38
N GLY A 49 -1.74 -1.22 -14.74
CA GLY A 49 -3.06 -1.07 -15.35
C GLY A 49 -3.36 0.36 -15.77
N ALA A 50 -3.04 1.34 -14.92
CA ALA A 50 -3.17 2.77 -15.24
C ALA A 50 -2.26 3.18 -16.41
N ALA A 51 -1.00 2.73 -16.41
CA ALA A 51 -0.03 3.06 -17.47
C ALA A 51 -0.46 2.48 -18.82
N VAL A 52 -0.87 1.21 -18.87
CA VAL A 52 -1.34 0.58 -20.09
C VAL A 52 -2.58 1.28 -20.63
N ASN A 53 -3.59 1.51 -19.79
CA ASN A 53 -4.80 2.21 -20.20
C ASN A 53 -4.55 3.67 -20.56
N GLY A 54 -3.63 4.37 -19.85
CA GLY A 54 -3.30 5.77 -20.11
C GLY A 54 -2.55 5.97 -21.41
N LEU A 55 -1.53 5.15 -21.69
CA LEU A 55 -0.68 5.28 -22.87
C LEU A 55 -1.32 4.66 -24.13
N LEU A 56 -1.92 3.48 -23.98
CA LEU A 56 -2.43 2.70 -25.10
C LEU A 56 -3.96 2.75 -25.23
N GLY A 57 -4.70 3.24 -24.22
CA GLY A 57 -6.15 3.17 -24.15
C GLY A 57 -6.85 3.84 -25.31
N ALA A 58 -6.35 4.99 -25.80
CA ALA A 58 -6.91 5.66 -26.96
C ALA A 58 -6.78 4.84 -28.26
N ILE A 59 -5.68 4.11 -28.42
CA ILE A 59 -5.41 3.23 -29.56
C ILE A 59 -6.18 1.93 -29.42
N LEU A 60 -6.19 1.34 -28.22
CA LEU A 60 -6.91 0.11 -27.91
C LEU A 60 -8.42 0.27 -28.14
N GLN A 61 -9.00 1.38 -27.69
CA GLN A 61 -10.42 1.66 -27.85
C GLN A 61 -10.84 1.69 -29.33
N LYS A 62 -9.97 2.24 -30.20
CA LYS A 62 -10.26 2.34 -31.65
C LYS A 62 -10.02 1.03 -32.39
N ARG A 63 -9.01 0.24 -32.01
CA ARG A 63 -8.59 -0.96 -32.76
C ARG A 63 -9.20 -2.25 -32.25
N VAL A 64 -9.32 -2.42 -30.95
CA VAL A 64 -9.68 -3.71 -30.31
C VAL A 64 -11.02 -3.62 -29.56
N GLY A 65 -11.43 -2.40 -29.20
CA GLY A 65 -12.68 -2.18 -28.49
C GLY A 65 -12.54 -2.01 -26.99
N LYS A 66 -13.67 -1.70 -26.32
CA LYS A 66 -13.71 -1.36 -24.89
C LYS A 66 -13.42 -2.56 -23.98
N TRP A 67 -13.60 -3.79 -24.45
CA TRP A 67 -13.38 -5.01 -23.64
C TRP A 67 -11.93 -5.15 -23.19
N MET A 68 -10.96 -4.85 -24.04
CA MET A 68 -9.54 -4.90 -23.68
C MET A 68 -9.18 -3.87 -22.60
N ILE A 69 -9.78 -2.67 -22.69
CA ILE A 69 -9.59 -1.64 -21.65
C ILE A 69 -10.12 -2.13 -20.31
N SER A 70 -11.32 -2.73 -20.29
CA SER A 70 -11.89 -3.32 -19.09
C SER A 70 -11.01 -4.43 -18.51
N LEU A 71 -10.45 -5.27 -19.35
CA LEU A 71 -9.56 -6.36 -18.91
C LEU A 71 -8.30 -5.80 -18.24
N PHE A 72 -7.62 -4.84 -18.89
CA PHE A 72 -6.41 -4.21 -18.31
C PHE A 72 -6.71 -3.29 -17.13
N ALA A 73 -7.95 -2.86 -16.94
CA ALA A 73 -8.36 -2.13 -15.76
C ALA A 73 -8.68 -3.04 -14.58
N CYS A 74 -9.50 -4.08 -14.80
CA CYS A 74 -9.99 -4.94 -13.73
C CYS A 74 -8.98 -6.00 -13.29
N ALA A 75 -8.26 -6.63 -14.24
CA ALA A 75 -7.36 -7.74 -13.94
C ALA A 75 -6.24 -7.35 -12.94
N PRO A 76 -5.52 -6.22 -13.09
CA PRO A 76 -4.49 -5.85 -12.13
C PRO A 76 -5.01 -5.64 -10.72
N VAL A 77 -6.20 -5.03 -10.58
CA VAL A 77 -6.81 -4.78 -9.26
C VAL A 77 -7.28 -6.09 -8.62
N LEU A 78 -7.87 -7.01 -9.38
CA LEU A 78 -8.26 -8.33 -8.89
C LEU A 78 -7.05 -9.17 -8.48
N ILE A 79 -5.96 -9.13 -9.24
CA ILE A 79 -4.72 -9.82 -8.87
C ILE A 79 -4.14 -9.20 -7.59
N SER A 80 -4.12 -7.86 -7.46
CA SER A 80 -3.73 -7.18 -6.22
C SER A 80 -4.60 -7.59 -5.04
N PHE A 81 -5.90 -7.78 -5.24
CA PHE A 81 -6.79 -8.30 -4.19
C PHE A 81 -6.42 -9.72 -3.75
N LEU A 82 -6.12 -10.62 -4.68
CA LEU A 82 -5.69 -11.97 -4.34
C LEU A 82 -4.36 -11.98 -3.56
N LEU A 83 -3.42 -11.13 -3.97
CA LEU A 83 -2.15 -10.97 -3.25
C LEU A 83 -2.34 -10.36 -1.86
N SER A 84 -3.24 -9.38 -1.71
CA SER A 84 -3.57 -8.78 -0.41
C SER A 84 -4.26 -9.79 0.51
N LEU A 85 -5.12 -10.64 -0.03
CA LEU A 85 -5.73 -11.73 0.72
C LEU A 85 -4.68 -12.75 1.20
N GLN A 86 -3.72 -13.09 0.34
CA GLN A 86 -2.59 -13.94 0.71
C GLN A 86 -1.75 -13.30 1.83
N ALA A 87 -1.42 -11.99 1.71
CA ALA A 87 -0.70 -11.25 2.76
C ALA A 87 -1.46 -11.29 4.10
N PHE A 88 -2.76 -11.07 4.06
CA PHE A 88 -3.61 -11.11 5.25
C PHE A 88 -3.64 -12.50 5.90
N LEU A 89 -3.77 -13.56 5.12
CA LEU A 89 -3.73 -14.95 5.63
C LEU A 89 -2.36 -15.29 6.22
N HIS A 90 -1.27 -14.82 5.61
CA HIS A 90 0.08 -14.96 6.17
C HIS A 90 0.20 -14.27 7.53
N LEU A 91 -0.29 -13.05 7.67
CA LEU A 91 -0.29 -12.32 8.94
C LEU A 91 -1.09 -13.02 10.04
N LEU A 92 -2.22 -13.65 9.68
CA LEU A 92 -3.03 -14.41 10.64
C LEU A 92 -2.32 -15.68 11.14
N ALA A 93 -1.47 -16.29 10.31
CA ALA A 93 -0.71 -17.49 10.66
C ALA A 93 0.49 -17.18 11.59
N LEU A 94 0.94 -15.91 11.68
CA LEU A 94 2.04 -15.48 12.52
C LEU A 94 1.61 -15.27 13.98
N LYS A 95 2.57 -15.40 14.91
CA LYS A 95 2.36 -15.08 16.33
C LYS A 95 2.06 -13.58 16.49
N ALA A 96 1.27 -13.24 17.49
CA ALA A 96 0.77 -11.87 17.70
C ALA A 96 1.88 -10.80 17.83
N GLU A 97 3.06 -11.17 18.27
CA GLU A 97 4.21 -10.28 18.49
C GLU A 97 5.03 -10.03 17.20
N GLU A 98 4.86 -10.87 16.17
CA GLU A 98 5.63 -10.85 14.91
C GLU A 98 4.76 -10.55 13.67
N ARG A 99 3.57 -9.97 13.87
CA ARG A 99 2.59 -9.73 12.80
C ARG A 99 2.89 -8.46 12.02
N PHE A 100 3.99 -8.43 11.30
CA PHE A 100 4.31 -7.37 10.34
C PHE A 100 5.10 -7.95 9.17
N LEU A 101 4.87 -7.41 8.00
CA LEU A 101 5.56 -7.75 6.76
C LEU A 101 6.29 -6.52 6.26
N ILE A 102 7.54 -6.69 5.82
CA ILE A 102 8.36 -5.62 5.28
C ILE A 102 8.88 -6.01 3.91
N ASP A 103 8.74 -5.10 2.94
CA ASP A 103 9.34 -5.22 1.63
C ASP A 103 10.19 -3.98 1.35
N ARG A 104 11.50 -4.12 1.40
CA ARG A 104 12.47 -3.06 1.03
C ARG A 104 12.72 -3.11 -0.46
N VAL A 105 12.29 -2.08 -1.18
CA VAL A 105 12.42 -2.04 -2.64
C VAL A 105 13.80 -1.53 -3.04
N TYR A 106 14.17 -0.33 -2.60
CA TYR A 106 15.50 0.26 -2.82
C TYR A 106 15.76 1.46 -1.90
N SER A 107 17.05 1.79 -1.71
CA SER A 107 17.46 3.01 -1.00
C SER A 107 17.40 4.21 -1.95
N TRP A 108 16.51 5.17 -1.66
CA TRP A 108 16.31 6.35 -2.51
C TRP A 108 17.35 7.44 -2.25
N LEU A 109 17.60 7.74 -0.98
CA LEU A 109 18.50 8.80 -0.58
C LEU A 109 19.42 8.34 0.54
N SER A 110 20.73 8.39 0.29
CA SER A 110 21.77 8.11 1.28
C SER A 110 22.74 9.29 1.34
N LEU A 111 22.46 10.23 2.26
CA LEU A 111 23.31 11.41 2.50
C LEU A 111 23.88 11.33 3.92
N GLY A 112 25.03 10.69 4.07
CA GLY A 112 25.71 10.56 5.34
C GLY A 112 24.88 9.84 6.41
N THR A 113 24.31 10.57 7.36
CA THR A 113 23.47 10.03 8.44
C THR A 113 21.98 9.90 8.07
N LEU A 114 21.54 10.51 6.97
CA LEU A 114 20.17 10.44 6.50
C LEU A 114 20.03 9.35 5.43
N GLN A 115 19.35 8.27 5.77
CA GLN A 115 18.97 7.20 4.84
C GLN A 115 17.46 7.18 4.70
N VAL A 116 16.98 7.29 3.47
CA VAL A 116 15.56 7.19 3.12
C VAL A 116 15.40 6.05 2.14
N ASP A 117 14.83 4.97 2.62
CA ASP A 117 14.54 3.78 1.84
C ASP A 117 13.07 3.78 1.40
N VAL A 118 12.80 3.34 0.19
CA VAL A 118 11.44 3.03 -0.23
C VAL A 118 11.10 1.63 0.29
N THR A 119 10.34 1.61 1.37
CA THR A 119 9.96 0.41 2.09
C THR A 119 8.44 0.36 2.21
N PHE A 120 7.86 -0.80 1.93
CA PHE A 120 6.46 -1.06 2.20
C PHE A 120 6.34 -1.82 3.51
N TRP A 121 5.50 -1.27 4.39
CA TRP A 121 5.21 -1.83 5.69
C TRP A 121 3.75 -2.23 5.78
N VAL A 122 3.49 -3.47 6.17
CA VAL A 122 2.13 -3.97 6.35
C VAL A 122 1.99 -4.59 7.73
N ASP A 123 1.24 -3.91 8.58
CA ASP A 123 0.76 -4.39 9.88
C ASP A 123 -0.67 -4.96 9.75
N PRO A 124 -1.26 -5.58 10.77
CA PRO A 124 -2.62 -6.11 10.71
C PRO A 124 -3.67 -5.08 10.33
N LEU A 125 -3.50 -3.81 10.74
CA LEU A 125 -4.42 -2.73 10.40
C LEU A 125 -4.31 -2.35 8.93
N SER A 126 -3.08 -2.15 8.43
CA SER A 126 -2.80 -1.88 7.02
C SER A 126 -3.26 -3.02 6.13
N ALA A 127 -3.09 -4.28 6.56
CA ALA A 127 -3.54 -5.44 5.80
C ALA A 127 -5.06 -5.46 5.58
N VAL A 128 -5.85 -5.12 6.62
CA VAL A 128 -7.31 -4.97 6.48
C VAL A 128 -7.65 -3.82 5.53
N MET A 129 -6.95 -2.68 5.65
CA MET A 129 -7.17 -1.52 4.78
C MET A 129 -6.84 -1.83 3.31
N ILE A 130 -5.72 -2.51 3.04
CA ILE A 130 -5.33 -2.96 1.69
C ILE A 130 -6.41 -3.88 1.12
N LEU A 131 -6.93 -4.81 1.92
CA LEU A 131 -7.96 -5.76 1.51
C LEU A 131 -9.28 -5.04 1.17
N VAL A 132 -9.67 -4.03 1.95
CA VAL A 132 -10.85 -3.20 1.66
C VAL A 132 -10.63 -2.39 0.38
N VAL A 133 -9.49 -1.70 0.24
CA VAL A 133 -9.18 -0.87 -0.93
C VAL A 133 -9.17 -1.70 -2.22
N THR A 134 -8.53 -2.86 -2.21
CA THR A 134 -8.44 -3.73 -3.39
C THR A 134 -9.76 -4.46 -3.65
N GLY A 135 -10.46 -4.92 -2.61
CA GLY A 135 -11.72 -5.67 -2.73
C GLY A 135 -12.87 -4.79 -3.20
N VAL A 136 -13.15 -3.71 -2.47
CA VAL A 136 -14.21 -2.76 -2.84
C VAL A 136 -13.83 -2.04 -4.15
N GLY A 137 -12.56 -1.66 -4.32
CA GLY A 137 -12.04 -1.10 -5.55
C GLY A 137 -12.26 -2.04 -6.74
N GLY A 138 -11.97 -3.33 -6.61
CA GLY A 138 -12.21 -4.34 -7.62
C GLY A 138 -13.70 -4.45 -8.01
N LEU A 139 -14.61 -4.44 -7.03
CA LEU A 139 -16.05 -4.41 -7.28
C LEU A 139 -16.49 -3.16 -8.04
N ILE A 140 -15.96 -1.98 -7.68
CA ILE A 140 -16.23 -0.73 -8.37
C ILE A 140 -15.73 -0.81 -9.81
N HIS A 141 -14.54 -1.37 -10.06
CA HIS A 141 -14.01 -1.56 -11.43
C HIS A 141 -14.95 -2.43 -12.27
N ILE A 142 -15.41 -3.57 -11.74
CA ILE A 142 -16.33 -4.46 -12.43
C ILE A 142 -17.65 -3.76 -12.71
N TYR A 143 -18.25 -3.09 -11.73
CA TYR A 143 -19.48 -2.34 -11.90
C TYR A 143 -19.35 -1.25 -12.97
N SER A 144 -18.25 -0.53 -12.97
CA SER A 144 -17.99 0.57 -13.88
C SER A 144 -17.84 0.11 -15.34
N THR A 145 -17.50 -1.15 -15.58
CA THR A 145 -17.43 -1.68 -16.97
C THR A 145 -18.79 -1.66 -17.66
N GLY A 146 -19.86 -1.94 -16.94
CA GLY A 146 -21.22 -1.85 -17.46
C GLY A 146 -21.73 -0.39 -17.48
N TYR A 147 -21.51 0.34 -16.36
CA TYR A 147 -22.04 1.70 -16.20
C TYR A 147 -21.49 2.70 -17.23
N MET A 148 -20.17 2.66 -17.49
CA MET A 148 -19.49 3.59 -18.39
C MET A 148 -19.40 3.07 -19.84
N HIS A 149 -20.11 1.99 -20.17
CA HIS A 149 -19.97 1.34 -21.47
C HIS A 149 -20.30 2.26 -22.65
N GLU A 150 -21.22 3.21 -22.51
CA GLU A 150 -21.62 4.12 -23.59
C GLU A 150 -20.74 5.37 -23.71
N ASP A 151 -19.88 5.65 -22.74
CA ASP A 151 -19.05 6.85 -22.72
C ASP A 151 -17.92 6.79 -23.78
N LYS A 152 -17.66 7.95 -24.40
CA LYS A 152 -16.57 8.16 -25.35
C LYS A 152 -15.20 8.20 -24.66
N SER A 153 -15.15 8.64 -23.40
CA SER A 153 -13.93 8.79 -22.60
C SER A 153 -13.64 7.58 -21.70
N TYR A 154 -14.15 6.41 -22.07
CA TYR A 154 -14.06 5.16 -21.31
C TYR A 154 -12.64 4.83 -20.80
N TRP A 155 -11.62 4.92 -21.68
CA TRP A 155 -10.24 4.64 -21.32
C TRP A 155 -9.67 5.59 -20.26
N ARG A 156 -10.02 6.90 -20.30
CA ARG A 156 -9.58 7.89 -19.31
C ARG A 156 -10.11 7.57 -17.94
N TYR A 157 -11.39 7.25 -17.85
CA TYR A 157 -12.03 6.90 -16.59
C TYR A 157 -11.28 5.75 -15.89
N PHE A 158 -11.01 4.66 -16.59
CA PHE A 158 -10.30 3.52 -16.02
C PHE A 158 -8.83 3.79 -15.72
N THR A 159 -8.17 4.67 -16.48
CA THR A 159 -6.81 5.14 -16.14
C THR A 159 -6.80 5.83 -14.79
N PHE A 160 -7.69 6.79 -14.56
CA PHE A 160 -7.75 7.52 -13.30
C PHE A 160 -8.19 6.64 -12.13
N LEU A 161 -9.11 5.71 -12.37
CA LEU A 161 -9.57 4.79 -11.33
C LEU A 161 -8.45 3.85 -10.85
N ASN A 162 -7.66 3.30 -11.77
CA ASN A 162 -6.47 2.51 -11.43
C ASN A 162 -5.38 3.35 -10.75
N LEU A 163 -5.15 4.58 -11.23
CA LEU A 163 -4.18 5.49 -10.61
C LEU A 163 -4.59 5.86 -9.18
N PHE A 164 -5.87 6.09 -8.94
CA PHE A 164 -6.41 6.33 -7.61
C PHE A 164 -6.19 5.12 -6.69
N THR A 165 -6.48 3.91 -7.18
CA THR A 165 -6.23 2.67 -6.41
C THR A 165 -4.75 2.51 -6.06
N PHE A 166 -3.84 2.81 -7.00
CA PHE A 166 -2.40 2.82 -6.75
C PHE A 166 -2.02 3.82 -5.65
N ALA A 167 -2.49 5.08 -5.74
CA ALA A 167 -2.19 6.13 -4.77
C ALA A 167 -2.67 5.75 -3.37
N MET A 168 -3.89 5.21 -3.25
CA MET A 168 -4.42 4.72 -1.97
C MET A 168 -3.60 3.57 -1.39
N LEU A 169 -3.17 2.61 -2.21
CA LEU A 169 -2.32 1.51 -1.76
C LEU A 169 -0.95 2.01 -1.32
N LEU A 170 -0.35 2.92 -2.08
CA LEU A 170 0.92 3.54 -1.72
C LEU A 170 0.84 4.26 -0.36
N LEU A 171 -0.23 5.02 -0.13
CA LEU A 171 -0.46 5.74 1.12
C LEU A 171 -0.61 4.79 2.32
N VAL A 172 -1.35 3.69 2.15
CA VAL A 172 -1.62 2.72 3.23
C VAL A 172 -0.39 1.88 3.57
N THR A 173 0.49 1.61 2.59
CA THR A 173 1.69 0.77 2.78
C THR A 173 2.96 1.55 3.04
N ALA A 174 2.93 2.88 2.98
CA ALA A 174 4.11 3.71 3.17
C ALA A 174 4.68 3.60 4.58
N ASP A 175 5.98 3.30 4.69
CA ASP A 175 6.72 3.25 5.95
C ASP A 175 7.17 4.65 6.43
N ASN A 176 7.37 5.58 5.50
CA ASN A 176 7.86 6.91 5.82
C ASN A 176 7.02 8.04 5.20
N LEU A 177 7.12 9.23 5.82
CA LEU A 177 6.35 10.40 5.41
C LEU A 177 6.61 10.86 3.96
N LEU A 178 7.81 10.62 3.41
CA LEU A 178 8.13 11.02 2.04
C LEU A 178 7.37 10.15 1.03
N VAL A 179 7.35 8.84 1.22
CA VAL A 179 6.59 7.90 0.37
C VAL A 179 5.09 8.14 0.55
N MET A 180 4.62 8.38 1.78
CA MET A 180 3.23 8.72 2.08
C MET A 180 2.78 10.01 1.38
N PHE A 181 3.65 11.01 1.28
CA PHE A 181 3.33 12.30 0.64
C PHE A 181 3.23 12.20 -0.89
N ILE A 182 3.84 11.18 -1.49
CA ILE A 182 3.73 10.91 -2.94
C ILE A 182 2.37 10.26 -3.28
N GLY A 183 1.82 9.42 -2.38
CA GLY A 183 0.50 8.79 -2.55
C GLY A 183 -0.64 9.74 -2.31
#